data_87575c7cacdaaf1c1a4b305a093395c0
#
_entry.id   87575c7cacdaaf1c1a4b305a093395c0
#
_cell.length_a   1.000
_cell.length_b   1.000
_cell.length_c   1.000
_cell.angle_alpha   90.00
_cell.angle_beta   90.00
_cell.angle_gamma   90.00
#
_symmetry.space_group_name_H-M   'P 1'
#
loop_
_entity.id
_entity.type
_entity.pdbx_description
1 polymer ?
#
loop_
_entity_poly.entity_id
_entity_poly.type
_entity_poly.pdbx_seq_one_letter_code
_entity_poly.pdbx_strand_id
1 'polypeptide(L)'
;EPVELRYTSDHWEHGDVAYTGTWGCRAVPGGQCGNTLYVWDITVRTAPVLTDSIQVDARVVNDVKVRADGTLAIITHESSNDGLNGITLLDLTDPLQPTVITRFAAPDLSPGVHNVWIEGDYAYLVVDGAVPSSGLRVLDISDPANPLIVASFYGGGSFLHDVYVRDGLAFLSHWTTGLIILDVGNGVAGGSPTSPVEVSRIAVPGYDVHNAWYWPEAGYVFLGDEIAVPGRVLVIDVNDLSAPTQAASFTLAGAAPHNFWVDEDAGIAYFSWYENGIHAVDVSGRLLGELDKQARQVASIQYDVGGACIAPSGTCSWAPQLHDGLIYVSDLNSGLWVLQPTF
;
A
#
# COMPACT_ATOMS: atom_id res chain seq x y z
N GLU A 1 10.79 9.28 -18.67
CA GLU A 1 12.17 8.72 -18.78
C GLU A 1 12.49 7.68 -17.70
N PRO A 2 12.27 7.89 -16.39
CA PRO A 2 12.60 6.87 -15.39
C PRO A 2 11.86 5.55 -15.60
N VAL A 3 10.60 5.63 -16.02
CA VAL A 3 9.72 4.48 -16.23
C VAL A 3 10.05 3.66 -17.47
N GLU A 4 10.81 4.19 -18.43
CA GLU A 4 11.25 3.43 -19.61
C GLU A 4 12.22 2.30 -19.22
N LEU A 5 12.96 2.46 -18.13
CA LEU A 5 13.99 1.53 -17.69
C LEU A 5 13.60 0.70 -16.47
N ARG A 6 12.63 1.14 -15.67
CA ARG A 6 12.16 0.45 -14.46
C ARG A 6 10.64 0.40 -14.43
N TYR A 7 10.09 -0.63 -13.84
CA TYR A 7 8.69 -0.61 -13.44
C TYR A 7 8.51 0.28 -12.21
N THR A 8 7.36 0.98 -12.11
CA THR A 8 6.98 1.76 -10.95
C THR A 8 6.23 0.87 -9.95
N SER A 9 6.41 1.08 -8.67
CA SER A 9 5.64 0.42 -7.61
C SER A 9 4.70 1.39 -6.90
N ASP A 10 4.57 1.30 -5.58
CA ASP A 10 3.73 2.19 -4.80
C ASP A 10 4.27 3.62 -4.76
N HIS A 11 3.44 4.55 -4.31
CA HIS A 11 3.76 5.97 -4.25
C HIS A 11 3.16 6.63 -3.00
N TRP A 12 3.64 7.83 -2.68
CA TRP A 12 3.07 8.63 -1.62
C TRP A 12 3.20 10.11 -1.93
N GLU A 13 2.08 10.86 -1.79
CA GLU A 13 2.06 12.32 -1.91
C GLU A 13 2.02 12.95 -0.52
N HIS A 14 2.88 13.96 -0.33
CA HIS A 14 2.85 14.81 0.85
C HIS A 14 3.21 16.25 0.48
N GLY A 15 2.34 17.20 0.80
CA GLY A 15 2.53 18.59 0.41
C GLY A 15 2.66 18.76 -1.11
N ASP A 16 3.76 19.33 -1.55
CA ASP A 16 4.06 19.58 -2.96
C ASP A 16 5.01 18.56 -3.58
N VAL A 17 5.14 17.37 -2.97
CA VAL A 17 6.06 16.32 -3.42
C VAL A 17 5.35 14.98 -3.53
N ALA A 18 5.65 14.24 -4.60
CA ALA A 18 5.30 12.83 -4.75
C ALA A 18 6.57 11.97 -4.77
N TYR A 19 6.48 10.79 -4.17
CA TYR A 19 7.54 9.79 -4.13
C TYR A 19 7.02 8.53 -4.81
N THR A 20 7.78 7.95 -5.76
CA THR A 20 7.41 6.69 -6.41
C THR A 20 8.51 5.66 -6.25
N GLY A 21 8.18 4.48 -5.77
CA GLY A 21 9.05 3.33 -5.72
C GLY A 21 9.22 2.66 -7.09
N THR A 22 10.02 1.60 -7.14
CA THR A 22 10.27 0.84 -8.37
C THR A 22 10.27 -0.66 -8.10
N TRP A 23 9.77 -1.45 -9.06
CA TRP A 23 9.49 -2.87 -8.87
C TRP A 23 10.19 -3.76 -9.89
N GLY A 24 10.76 -4.87 -9.41
CA GLY A 24 11.29 -5.94 -10.25
C GLY A 24 12.29 -5.47 -11.32
N CYS A 25 12.62 -6.32 -12.25
CA CYS A 25 13.54 -5.98 -13.33
C CYS A 25 12.79 -5.88 -14.67
N ARG A 26 12.83 -4.69 -15.30
CA ARG A 26 12.12 -4.44 -16.54
C ARG A 26 12.77 -5.14 -17.72
N ALA A 27 12.01 -5.97 -18.41
CA ALA A 27 12.49 -6.82 -19.53
C ALA A 27 12.48 -6.06 -20.86
N VAL A 28 13.25 -4.97 -20.94
CA VAL A 28 13.46 -4.17 -22.17
C VAL A 28 14.96 -3.95 -22.42
N PRO A 29 15.40 -3.59 -23.64
CA PRO A 29 16.80 -3.24 -23.89
C PRO A 29 17.27 -2.10 -22.95
N GLY A 30 18.29 -2.37 -22.13
CA GLY A 30 18.76 -1.43 -21.11
C GLY A 30 17.92 -1.37 -19.84
N GLY A 31 16.92 -2.23 -19.70
CA GLY A 31 16.06 -2.30 -18.52
C GLY A 31 16.85 -2.56 -17.24
N GLN A 32 16.39 -1.99 -16.14
CA GLN A 32 17.02 -2.01 -14.83
C GLN A 32 16.07 -2.58 -13.79
N CYS A 33 16.61 -2.99 -12.65
CA CYS A 33 15.80 -3.49 -11.54
C CYS A 33 15.30 -2.34 -10.65
N GLY A 34 14.26 -2.62 -9.86
CA GLY A 34 13.58 -1.69 -8.98
C GLY A 34 14.37 -1.35 -7.71
N ASN A 35 15.45 -0.60 -7.88
CA ASN A 35 16.35 -0.20 -6.81
C ASN A 35 16.31 1.31 -6.53
N THR A 36 15.27 2.00 -6.98
CA THR A 36 15.24 3.47 -6.99
C THR A 36 13.92 3.99 -6.41
N LEU A 37 14.02 4.98 -5.54
CA LEU A 37 12.94 5.90 -5.24
C LEU A 37 13.10 7.13 -6.14
N TYR A 38 12.04 7.58 -6.79
CA TYR A 38 11.99 8.83 -7.53
C TYR A 38 11.25 9.90 -6.74
N VAL A 39 11.71 11.15 -6.83
CA VAL A 39 11.15 12.33 -6.17
C VAL A 39 10.65 13.31 -7.21
N TRP A 40 9.38 13.70 -7.08
CA TRP A 40 8.70 14.55 -8.05
C TRP A 40 8.22 15.84 -7.36
N ASP A 41 8.59 17.00 -7.93
CA ASP A 41 7.93 18.26 -7.62
C ASP A 41 6.55 18.26 -8.28
N ILE A 42 5.51 18.34 -7.48
CA ILE A 42 4.12 18.42 -7.88
C ILE A 42 3.47 19.78 -7.54
N THR A 43 4.26 20.81 -7.33
CA THR A 43 3.78 22.20 -7.15
C THR A 43 2.82 22.60 -8.28
N VAL A 44 3.15 22.21 -9.52
CA VAL A 44 2.23 22.26 -10.64
C VAL A 44 1.60 20.89 -10.83
N ARG A 45 0.45 20.65 -10.20
CA ARG A 45 -0.21 19.33 -10.10
C ARG A 45 -0.36 18.59 -11.44
N THR A 46 -0.58 19.34 -12.54
CA THR A 46 -0.77 18.77 -13.89
C THR A 46 0.53 18.58 -14.67
N ALA A 47 1.67 18.89 -14.07
CA ALA A 47 2.97 18.79 -14.72
C ALA A 47 4.06 18.40 -13.71
N PRO A 48 4.02 17.19 -13.12
CA PRO A 48 5.05 16.70 -12.20
C PRO A 48 6.45 16.76 -12.84
N VAL A 49 7.43 17.22 -12.06
CA VAL A 49 8.83 17.32 -12.49
C VAL A 49 9.71 16.43 -11.61
N LEU A 50 10.43 15.50 -12.24
CA LEU A 50 11.42 14.69 -11.52
C LEU A 50 12.57 15.58 -11.04
N THR A 51 12.80 15.63 -9.72
CA THR A 51 13.80 16.48 -9.09
C THR A 51 15.00 15.71 -8.55
N ASP A 52 14.75 14.48 -8.06
CA ASP A 52 15.80 13.67 -7.45
C ASP A 52 15.51 12.18 -7.59
N SER A 53 16.49 11.34 -7.27
CA SER A 53 16.34 9.91 -7.17
C SER A 53 17.33 9.30 -6.17
N ILE A 54 16.85 8.40 -5.32
CA ILE A 54 17.65 7.68 -4.34
C ILE A 54 17.78 6.23 -4.77
N GLN A 55 19.01 5.76 -4.95
CA GLN A 55 19.30 4.35 -5.25
C GLN A 55 19.70 3.59 -3.99
N VAL A 56 19.17 2.38 -3.87
CA VAL A 56 19.47 1.46 -2.77
C VAL A 56 19.87 0.08 -3.31
N ASP A 57 20.46 -0.76 -2.47
CA ASP A 57 20.71 -2.15 -2.85
C ASP A 57 19.43 -2.97 -2.65
N ALA A 58 18.66 -3.06 -3.72
CA ALA A 58 17.42 -3.82 -3.80
C ALA A 58 17.13 -4.22 -5.26
N ARG A 59 16.15 -5.07 -5.47
CA ARG A 59 15.50 -5.32 -6.77
C ARG A 59 14.04 -4.88 -6.77
N VAL A 60 13.51 -4.60 -5.59
CA VAL A 60 12.18 -4.07 -5.38
C VAL A 60 12.26 -3.05 -4.25
N VAL A 61 11.90 -1.81 -4.55
CA VAL A 61 11.50 -0.77 -3.60
C VAL A 61 9.97 -0.73 -3.72
N ASN A 62 9.29 -1.66 -3.04
CA ASN A 62 7.86 -1.86 -3.23
C ASN A 62 7.04 -0.71 -2.70
N ASP A 63 7.32 -0.28 -1.48
CA ASP A 63 6.50 0.68 -0.78
C ASP A 63 7.30 1.89 -0.30
N VAL A 64 6.63 3.03 -0.23
CA VAL A 64 7.10 4.29 0.35
C VAL A 64 5.98 4.91 1.18
N LYS A 65 6.30 5.30 2.41
CA LYS A 65 5.38 6.05 3.27
C LYS A 65 6.09 7.26 3.87
N VAL A 66 5.36 8.37 3.94
CA VAL A 66 5.81 9.59 4.62
C VAL A 66 5.09 9.69 5.95
N ARG A 67 5.84 9.97 7.02
CA ARG A 67 5.24 10.24 8.34
C ARG A 67 4.35 11.47 8.26
N ALA A 68 3.25 11.47 9.02
CA ALA A 68 2.22 12.51 8.94
C ALA A 68 2.71 13.95 9.13
N ASP A 69 3.84 14.15 9.82
CA ASP A 69 4.47 15.45 9.99
C ASP A 69 5.34 15.91 8.79
N GLY A 70 5.50 15.05 7.78
CA GLY A 70 6.27 15.32 6.57
C GLY A 70 7.78 15.35 6.74
N THR A 71 8.33 14.94 7.89
CA THR A 71 9.76 15.06 8.20
C THR A 71 10.58 13.82 7.92
N LEU A 72 9.90 12.66 7.78
CA LEU A 72 10.51 11.34 7.62
C LEU A 72 9.78 10.54 6.55
N ALA A 73 10.53 9.86 5.70
CA ALA A 73 9.99 8.80 4.86
C ALA A 73 10.69 7.47 5.12
N ILE A 74 9.98 6.39 4.82
CA ILE A 74 10.53 5.02 4.82
C ILE A 74 10.28 4.41 3.45
N ILE A 75 11.29 3.75 2.90
CA ILE A 75 11.19 2.89 1.71
C ILE A 75 11.59 1.47 2.07
N THR A 76 10.90 0.50 1.46
CA THR A 76 11.11 -0.93 1.70
C THR A 76 12.12 -1.53 0.73
N HIS A 77 12.75 -2.63 1.13
CA HIS A 77 13.74 -3.33 0.31
C HIS A 77 13.49 -4.82 0.24
N GLU A 78 13.49 -5.34 -1.01
CA GLU A 78 13.49 -6.76 -1.29
C GLU A 78 14.61 -7.15 -2.25
N SER A 79 15.09 -8.38 -2.10
CA SER A 79 16.07 -8.99 -3.00
C SER A 79 17.36 -8.19 -3.18
N SER A 80 17.90 -7.66 -2.07
CA SER A 80 19.21 -6.99 -2.04
C SER A 80 20.35 -7.93 -2.45
N ASN A 81 21.38 -7.39 -3.11
CA ASN A 81 22.52 -8.20 -3.56
C ASN A 81 23.41 -8.65 -2.39
N ASP A 82 23.47 -7.86 -1.31
CA ASP A 82 24.20 -8.20 -0.09
C ASP A 82 23.42 -9.14 0.85
N GLY A 83 22.16 -9.46 0.51
CA GLY A 83 21.28 -10.30 1.31
C GLY A 83 20.74 -9.63 2.58
N LEU A 84 20.96 -8.32 2.74
CA LEU A 84 20.51 -7.53 3.89
C LEU A 84 19.25 -6.72 3.51
N ASN A 85 18.13 -7.40 3.39
CA ASN A 85 16.85 -6.75 3.18
C ASN A 85 16.39 -5.97 4.42
N GLY A 86 15.51 -5.01 4.23
CA GLY A 86 15.01 -4.15 5.30
C GLY A 86 14.35 -2.89 4.78
N ILE A 87 14.73 -1.75 5.34
CA ILE A 87 14.20 -0.44 5.00
C ILE A 87 15.32 0.61 4.93
N THR A 88 15.04 1.72 4.24
CA THR A 88 15.83 2.96 4.38
C THR A 88 14.94 4.07 4.93
N LEU A 89 15.43 4.76 5.95
CA LEU A 89 14.81 5.95 6.52
C LEU A 89 15.43 7.19 5.89
N LEU A 90 14.59 8.14 5.49
CA LEU A 90 14.96 9.35 4.76
C LEU A 90 14.56 10.58 5.55
N ASP A 91 15.48 11.54 5.67
CA ASP A 91 15.19 12.89 6.16
C ASP A 91 14.54 13.72 5.04
N LEU A 92 13.41 14.29 5.32
CA LEU A 92 12.63 15.14 4.43
C LEU A 92 12.69 16.63 4.82
N THR A 93 13.75 17.07 5.50
CA THR A 93 13.98 18.51 5.79
C THR A 93 13.98 19.34 4.50
N ASP A 94 14.54 18.81 3.42
CA ASP A 94 14.28 19.25 2.06
C ASP A 94 13.55 18.11 1.33
N PRO A 95 12.20 18.17 1.21
CA PRO A 95 11.43 17.08 0.67
C PRO A 95 11.65 16.81 -0.83
N LEU A 96 12.23 17.79 -1.57
CA LEU A 96 12.62 17.64 -2.98
C LEU A 96 14.02 17.02 -3.14
N GLN A 97 14.83 16.98 -2.08
CA GLN A 97 16.15 16.36 -2.04
C GLN A 97 16.33 15.55 -0.74
N PRO A 98 15.58 14.47 -0.55
CA PRO A 98 15.65 13.64 0.64
C PRO A 98 17.06 13.08 0.86
N THR A 99 17.49 12.99 2.11
CA THR A 99 18.79 12.41 2.45
C THR A 99 18.62 11.14 3.28
N VAL A 100 19.51 10.17 3.05
CA VAL A 100 19.49 8.92 3.82
C VAL A 100 19.93 9.18 5.25
N ILE A 101 19.05 8.88 6.22
CA ILE A 101 19.41 8.84 7.64
C ILE A 101 20.12 7.52 7.93
N THR A 102 19.47 6.40 7.65
CA THR A 102 20.01 5.07 7.89
C THR A 102 19.35 4.01 6.99
N ARG A 103 20.11 2.98 6.65
CA ARG A 103 19.59 1.70 6.17
C ARG A 103 19.50 0.75 7.35
N PHE A 104 18.32 0.32 7.68
CA PHE A 104 18.08 -0.64 8.74
C PHE A 104 17.81 -2.02 8.17
N ALA A 105 18.66 -2.98 8.50
CA ALA A 105 18.54 -4.38 8.14
C ALA A 105 18.78 -5.25 9.39
N ALA A 106 18.00 -6.30 9.53
CA ALA A 106 18.12 -7.23 10.65
C ALA A 106 17.84 -8.66 10.15
N PRO A 107 18.33 -9.72 10.84
CA PRO A 107 18.04 -11.10 10.46
C PRO A 107 16.55 -11.39 10.29
N ASP A 108 15.70 -10.78 11.12
CA ASP A 108 14.23 -10.93 11.09
C ASP A 108 13.58 -10.27 9.85
N LEU A 109 14.31 -9.41 9.14
CA LEU A 109 13.87 -8.74 7.91
C LEU A 109 14.48 -9.39 6.65
N SER A 110 15.30 -10.41 6.81
CA SER A 110 16.07 -11.03 5.70
C SER A 110 15.22 -11.60 4.55
N PRO A 111 13.97 -12.05 4.75
CA PRO A 111 13.13 -12.44 3.62
C PRO A 111 12.81 -11.29 2.67
N GLY A 112 12.72 -10.07 3.18
CA GLY A 112 12.32 -8.84 2.50
C GLY A 112 11.26 -8.10 3.30
N VAL A 113 11.23 -6.78 3.15
CA VAL A 113 10.15 -5.93 3.67
C VAL A 113 9.34 -5.48 2.47
N HIS A 114 8.11 -5.97 2.37
CA HIS A 114 7.23 -5.72 1.24
C HIS A 114 6.50 -4.38 1.39
N ASN A 115 5.76 -4.21 2.48
CA ASN A 115 5.01 -3.00 2.78
C ASN A 115 5.40 -2.41 4.13
N VAL A 116 5.07 -1.12 4.33
CA VAL A 116 5.27 -0.41 5.59
C VAL A 116 4.10 0.54 5.85
N TRP A 117 3.72 0.70 7.11
CA TRP A 117 2.85 1.78 7.56
C TRP A 117 3.53 2.56 8.67
N ILE A 118 3.31 3.88 8.73
CA ILE A 118 3.87 4.73 9.78
C ILE A 118 2.71 5.34 10.58
N GLU A 119 2.71 5.13 11.90
CA GLU A 119 1.82 5.82 12.82
C GLU A 119 2.63 6.38 13.99
N GLY A 120 2.73 7.71 14.08
CA GLY A 120 3.53 8.39 15.09
C GLY A 120 5.02 8.00 15.03
N ASP A 121 5.53 7.52 16.14
CA ASP A 121 6.93 7.09 16.28
C ASP A 121 7.14 5.60 16.01
N TYR A 122 6.17 4.93 15.36
CA TYR A 122 6.27 3.51 15.04
C TYR A 122 6.08 3.24 13.55
N ALA A 123 6.93 2.34 13.03
CA ALA A 123 6.77 1.78 11.69
C ALA A 123 6.35 0.31 11.80
N TYR A 124 5.32 -0.04 11.05
CA TYR A 124 4.76 -1.38 10.98
C TYR A 124 5.21 -2.02 9.66
N LEU A 125 6.14 -2.96 9.74
CA LEU A 125 6.77 -3.57 8.58
C LEU A 125 6.13 -4.93 8.28
N VAL A 126 5.79 -5.13 7.03
CA VAL A 126 5.37 -6.41 6.49
C VAL A 126 6.58 -7.17 5.99
N VAL A 127 6.96 -8.23 6.70
CA VAL A 127 7.98 -9.16 6.24
C VAL A 127 7.29 -10.21 5.39
N ASP A 128 7.43 -10.06 4.09
CA ASP A 128 6.97 -11.04 3.11
C ASP A 128 7.98 -12.19 2.98
N GLY A 129 7.47 -13.38 2.86
CA GLY A 129 8.34 -14.55 2.73
C GLY A 129 7.64 -15.84 3.12
N ALA A 130 8.39 -16.95 3.04
CA ALA A 130 7.85 -18.24 3.43
C ALA A 130 7.53 -18.29 4.93
N VAL A 131 6.35 -18.81 5.27
CA VAL A 131 6.02 -19.17 6.66
C VAL A 131 7.09 -20.13 7.21
N PRO A 132 7.60 -19.94 8.46
CA PRO A 132 7.06 -19.09 9.53
C PRO A 132 7.71 -17.68 9.62
N SER A 133 8.55 -17.27 8.69
CA SER A 133 9.29 -15.99 8.80
C SER A 133 8.41 -14.77 8.49
N SER A 134 7.35 -14.95 7.68
CA SER A 134 6.40 -13.89 7.33
C SER A 134 5.63 -13.39 8.55
N GLY A 135 5.38 -12.09 8.61
CA GLY A 135 4.58 -11.46 9.65
C GLY A 135 4.93 -9.99 9.87
N LEU A 136 4.27 -9.40 10.84
CA LEU A 136 4.47 -8.02 11.23
C LEU A 136 5.72 -7.85 12.09
N ARG A 137 6.48 -6.78 11.82
CA ARG A 137 7.51 -6.25 12.74
C ARG A 137 7.16 -4.80 13.06
N VAL A 138 7.16 -4.46 14.34
CA VAL A 138 6.97 -3.08 14.77
C VAL A 138 8.32 -2.49 15.14
N LEU A 139 8.69 -1.40 14.50
CA LEU A 139 9.88 -0.62 14.80
C LEU A 139 9.52 0.62 15.58
N ASP A 140 10.28 0.91 16.63
CA ASP A 140 10.39 2.24 17.21
C ASP A 140 11.34 3.07 16.33
N ILE A 141 10.83 4.17 15.79
CA ILE A 141 11.53 5.13 14.92
C ILE A 141 11.59 6.53 15.55
N SER A 142 11.41 6.64 16.88
CA SER A 142 11.55 7.89 17.61
C SER A 142 12.95 8.48 17.49
N ASP A 143 13.98 7.62 17.37
CA ASP A 143 15.30 7.97 16.87
C ASP A 143 15.52 7.28 15.51
N PRO A 144 15.25 7.98 14.39
CA PRO A 144 15.32 7.38 13.07
C PRO A 144 16.76 7.00 12.63
N ALA A 145 17.78 7.47 13.34
CA ALA A 145 19.16 7.02 13.11
C ALA A 145 19.46 5.67 13.77
N ASN A 146 18.70 5.29 14.80
CA ASN A 146 18.88 4.05 15.57
C ASN A 146 17.54 3.33 15.77
N PRO A 147 16.81 2.92 14.71
CA PRO A 147 15.52 2.27 14.85
C PRO A 147 15.66 0.90 15.51
N LEU A 148 14.61 0.47 16.27
CA LEU A 148 14.63 -0.76 17.03
C LEU A 148 13.39 -1.60 16.75
N ILE A 149 13.53 -2.90 16.46
CA ILE A 149 12.39 -3.83 16.46
C ILE A 149 11.93 -4.02 17.92
N VAL A 150 10.71 -3.58 18.21
CA VAL A 150 10.12 -3.62 19.56
C VAL A 150 9.04 -4.69 19.72
N ALA A 151 8.47 -5.17 18.61
CA ALA A 151 7.51 -6.26 18.62
C ALA A 151 7.51 -7.03 17.30
N SER A 152 7.00 -8.26 17.36
CA SER A 152 6.72 -9.10 16.19
C SER A 152 5.39 -9.81 16.41
N PHE A 153 4.59 -9.95 15.33
CA PHE A 153 3.35 -10.70 15.34
C PHE A 153 3.31 -11.65 14.15
N TYR A 154 2.99 -12.92 14.42
CA TYR A 154 2.89 -13.98 13.44
C TYR A 154 1.44 -14.48 13.41
N GLY A 155 0.66 -14.08 12.40
CA GLY A 155 -0.75 -14.41 12.32
C GLY A 155 -1.06 -15.90 12.13
N GLY A 156 -0.06 -16.69 11.73
CA GLY A 156 -0.20 -18.10 11.36
C GLY A 156 -0.92 -18.29 10.01
N GLY A 157 -0.98 -19.53 9.53
CA GLY A 157 -1.62 -19.82 8.25
C GLY A 157 -0.74 -19.42 7.05
N SER A 158 -1.20 -18.47 6.23
CA SER A 158 -0.46 -17.95 5.06
C SER A 158 0.47 -16.80 5.44
N PHE A 159 1.12 -16.19 4.44
CA PHE A 159 1.98 -15.02 4.67
C PHE A 159 1.15 -13.73 4.88
N LEU A 160 1.74 -12.77 5.58
CA LEU A 160 1.24 -11.40 5.68
C LEU A 160 1.65 -10.64 4.42
N HIS A 161 0.71 -9.95 3.77
CA HIS A 161 0.97 -9.19 2.55
C HIS A 161 0.99 -7.68 2.78
N ASP A 162 0.04 -7.15 3.57
CA ASP A 162 -0.07 -5.71 3.82
C ASP A 162 -0.55 -5.41 5.23
N VAL A 163 -0.32 -4.16 5.66
CA VAL A 163 -0.80 -3.62 6.94
C VAL A 163 -1.30 -2.19 6.78
N TYR A 164 -2.49 -1.94 7.28
CA TYR A 164 -3.03 -0.59 7.45
C TYR A 164 -3.18 -0.29 8.94
N VAL A 165 -2.67 0.84 9.42
CA VAL A 165 -2.79 1.22 10.84
C VAL A 165 -3.50 2.55 10.97
N ARG A 166 -4.49 2.61 11.85
CA ARG A 166 -5.25 3.82 12.16
C ARG A 166 -5.82 3.74 13.57
N ASP A 167 -5.71 4.85 14.30
CA ASP A 167 -6.28 5.00 15.64
C ASP A 167 -5.83 3.91 16.62
N GLY A 168 -4.59 3.44 16.50
CA GLY A 168 -4.03 2.38 17.32
C GLY A 168 -4.60 0.99 17.03
N LEU A 169 -5.24 0.80 15.88
CA LEU A 169 -5.64 -0.51 15.35
C LEU A 169 -4.82 -0.84 14.10
N ALA A 170 -4.31 -2.06 14.01
CA ALA A 170 -3.64 -2.57 12.82
C ALA A 170 -4.51 -3.64 12.13
N PHE A 171 -4.73 -3.45 10.84
CA PHE A 171 -5.51 -4.32 9.96
C PHE A 171 -4.53 -5.07 9.07
N LEU A 172 -4.36 -6.36 9.31
CA LEU A 172 -3.39 -7.19 8.63
C LEU A 172 -4.05 -7.97 7.50
N SER A 173 -3.63 -7.71 6.28
CA SER A 173 -4.04 -8.45 5.07
C SER A 173 -3.22 -9.74 4.97
N HIS A 174 -3.79 -10.84 5.48
CA HIS A 174 -3.06 -12.06 5.72
C HIS A 174 -3.41 -13.15 4.70
N TRP A 175 -3.21 -12.82 3.43
CA TRP A 175 -3.42 -13.63 2.23
C TRP A 175 -4.63 -14.58 2.37
N THR A 176 -4.43 -15.90 2.23
CA THR A 176 -5.52 -16.88 2.36
C THR A 176 -6.06 -17.06 3.79
N THR A 177 -5.41 -16.49 4.81
CA THR A 177 -5.93 -16.49 6.18
C THR A 177 -7.07 -15.50 6.36
N GLY A 178 -7.05 -14.37 5.64
CA GLY A 178 -8.05 -13.32 5.71
C GLY A 178 -7.54 -12.06 6.42
N LEU A 179 -8.44 -11.34 7.08
CA LEU A 179 -8.13 -10.15 7.87
C LEU A 179 -7.87 -10.51 9.32
N ILE A 180 -6.80 -9.95 9.91
CA ILE A 180 -6.53 -10.00 11.35
C ILE A 180 -6.52 -8.55 11.87
N ILE A 181 -7.22 -8.28 12.96
CA ILE A 181 -7.27 -6.96 13.61
C ILE A 181 -6.48 -7.04 14.90
N LEU A 182 -5.48 -6.14 15.06
CA LEU A 182 -4.70 -6.03 16.28
C LEU A 182 -4.98 -4.70 16.97
N ASP A 183 -5.02 -4.72 18.29
CA ASP A 183 -4.86 -3.54 19.12
C ASP A 183 -3.35 -3.27 19.27
N VAL A 184 -2.92 -2.12 18.76
CA VAL A 184 -1.54 -1.63 18.85
C VAL A 184 -1.45 -0.29 19.57
N GLY A 185 -2.50 0.06 20.34
CA GLY A 185 -2.56 1.30 21.12
C GLY A 185 -3.96 1.91 21.22
N ASN A 186 -4.97 1.30 20.60
CA ASN A 186 -6.37 1.73 20.69
C ASN A 186 -6.94 1.51 22.11
N GLY A 187 -6.51 0.45 22.78
CA GLY A 187 -6.95 0.08 24.13
C GLY A 187 -8.13 -0.88 24.17
N VAL A 188 -8.71 -1.28 23.05
CA VAL A 188 -9.87 -2.19 22.98
C VAL A 188 -9.55 -3.59 23.53
N ALA A 189 -8.30 -4.04 23.40
CA ALA A 189 -7.81 -5.30 23.93
C ALA A 189 -6.59 -5.14 24.85
N GLY A 190 -6.21 -3.89 25.16
CA GLY A 190 -5.06 -3.57 26.02
C GLY A 190 -3.71 -3.75 25.34
N GLY A 191 -3.69 -3.70 24.00
CA GLY A 191 -2.48 -3.76 23.20
C GLY A 191 -1.69 -2.45 23.20
N SER A 192 -0.47 -2.52 22.68
CA SER A 192 0.41 -1.36 22.43
C SER A 192 1.32 -1.66 21.24
N PRO A 193 2.03 -0.66 20.67
CA PRO A 193 3.00 -0.92 19.62
C PRO A 193 4.10 -1.91 20.01
N THR A 194 4.49 -1.93 21.30
CA THR A 194 5.50 -2.85 21.84
C THR A 194 4.92 -4.20 22.29
N SER A 195 3.60 -4.34 22.32
CA SER A 195 2.89 -5.55 22.70
C SER A 195 1.54 -5.64 22.00
N PRO A 196 1.52 -5.87 20.66
CA PRO A 196 0.29 -6.02 19.90
C PRO A 196 -0.58 -7.15 20.43
N VAL A 197 -1.90 -6.92 20.51
CA VAL A 197 -2.87 -7.91 20.97
C VAL A 197 -3.92 -8.14 19.89
N GLU A 198 -4.17 -9.40 19.52
CA GLU A 198 -5.22 -9.72 18.56
C GLU A 198 -6.60 -9.43 19.17
N VAL A 199 -7.37 -8.60 18.47
CA VAL A 199 -8.77 -8.30 18.78
C VAL A 199 -9.67 -9.38 18.19
N SER A 200 -9.49 -9.65 16.90
CA SER A 200 -10.27 -10.60 16.16
C SER A 200 -9.63 -10.97 14.83
N ARG A 201 -10.23 -11.93 14.13
CA ARG A 201 -9.94 -12.23 12.72
C ARG A 201 -11.18 -12.71 11.99
N ILE A 202 -11.21 -12.49 10.69
CA ILE A 202 -12.24 -13.03 9.82
C ILE A 202 -11.58 -13.76 8.65
N ALA A 203 -11.90 -15.05 8.51
CA ALA A 203 -11.51 -15.81 7.32
C ALA A 203 -12.40 -15.43 6.15
N VAL A 204 -11.82 -15.28 4.98
CA VAL A 204 -12.50 -14.99 3.72
C VAL A 204 -12.14 -16.06 2.68
N PRO A 205 -12.73 -17.26 2.77
CA PRO A 205 -12.34 -18.41 1.96
C PRO A 205 -12.45 -18.15 0.47
N GLY A 206 -11.40 -18.48 -0.29
CA GLY A 206 -11.31 -18.29 -1.73
C GLY A 206 -10.90 -16.88 -2.14
N TYR A 207 -10.34 -16.11 -1.21
CA TYR A 207 -9.76 -14.80 -1.46
C TYR A 207 -8.29 -14.77 -1.02
N ASP A 208 -7.49 -14.04 -1.78
CA ASP A 208 -6.09 -13.72 -1.48
C ASP A 208 -6.05 -12.25 -1.03
N VAL A 209 -6.24 -12.02 0.29
CA VAL A 209 -6.39 -10.69 0.88
C VAL A 209 -5.08 -9.92 0.74
N HIS A 210 -5.10 -8.91 -0.12
CA HIS A 210 -3.95 -8.14 -0.55
C HIS A 210 -3.72 -6.94 0.35
N ASN A 211 -4.72 -6.04 0.47
CA ASN A 211 -4.64 -4.80 1.22
C ASN A 211 -5.94 -4.52 1.97
N ALA A 212 -5.89 -3.55 2.90
CA ALA A 212 -7.03 -3.13 3.69
C ALA A 212 -7.12 -1.60 3.78
N TRP A 213 -8.35 -1.09 3.94
CA TRP A 213 -8.63 0.29 4.33
C TRP A 213 -9.69 0.31 5.41
N TYR A 214 -9.40 0.87 6.56
CA TYR A 214 -10.35 1.03 7.65
C TYR A 214 -10.97 2.43 7.64
N TRP A 215 -12.30 2.49 7.53
CA TRP A 215 -13.11 3.71 7.64
C TRP A 215 -13.91 3.66 8.94
N PRO A 216 -13.42 4.26 10.05
CA PRO A 216 -14.03 4.15 11.37
C PRO A 216 -15.43 4.76 11.44
N GLU A 217 -15.66 5.92 10.83
CA GLU A 217 -16.94 6.62 10.86
C GLU A 217 -18.06 5.84 10.19
N ALA A 218 -17.73 5.05 9.18
CA ALA A 218 -18.67 4.16 8.49
C ALA A 218 -18.76 2.77 9.13
N GLY A 219 -17.78 2.39 9.95
CA GLY A 219 -17.70 1.08 10.59
C GLY A 219 -17.35 -0.04 9.60
N TYR A 220 -16.55 0.25 8.56
CA TYR A 220 -16.18 -0.70 7.52
C TYR A 220 -14.68 -0.85 7.36
N VAL A 221 -14.26 -2.06 6.94
CA VAL A 221 -12.96 -2.32 6.35
C VAL A 221 -13.16 -2.82 4.92
N PHE A 222 -12.49 -2.20 3.97
CA PHE A 222 -12.40 -2.68 2.59
C PHE A 222 -11.21 -3.62 2.47
N LEU A 223 -11.36 -4.75 1.76
CA LEU A 223 -10.30 -5.74 1.51
C LEU A 223 -10.20 -6.03 0.02
N GLY A 224 -9.02 -5.90 -0.57
CA GLY A 224 -8.73 -6.28 -1.95
C GLY A 224 -8.39 -7.77 -2.07
N ASP A 225 -8.79 -8.40 -3.20
CA ASP A 225 -8.46 -9.79 -3.58
C ASP A 225 -7.61 -9.75 -4.86
N GLU A 226 -6.30 -9.86 -4.72
CA GLU A 226 -5.36 -9.55 -5.81
C GLU A 226 -5.34 -10.58 -6.94
N ILE A 227 -5.55 -11.85 -6.65
CA ILE A 227 -5.26 -12.94 -7.62
C ILE A 227 -6.51 -13.40 -8.36
N ALA A 228 -7.68 -13.29 -7.74
CA ALA A 228 -8.90 -13.83 -8.32
C ALA A 228 -9.34 -13.05 -9.56
N VAL A 229 -9.74 -13.77 -10.61
CA VAL A 229 -10.44 -13.21 -11.76
C VAL A 229 -11.79 -13.95 -11.90
N PRO A 230 -12.92 -13.25 -11.78
CA PRO A 230 -13.09 -11.80 -11.65
C PRO A 230 -12.56 -11.27 -10.31
N GLY A 231 -11.93 -10.08 -10.37
CA GLY A 231 -11.39 -9.42 -9.20
C GLY A 231 -12.50 -8.90 -8.27
N ARG A 232 -12.21 -8.81 -6.98
CA ARG A 232 -13.20 -8.46 -5.96
C ARG A 232 -12.61 -7.58 -4.87
N VAL A 233 -13.43 -6.64 -4.39
CA VAL A 233 -13.20 -5.94 -3.13
C VAL A 233 -14.33 -6.34 -2.17
N LEU A 234 -13.97 -6.75 -0.97
CA LEU A 234 -14.93 -7.07 0.10
C LEU A 234 -15.11 -5.88 1.03
N VAL A 235 -16.30 -5.74 1.56
CA VAL A 235 -16.61 -4.79 2.64
C VAL A 235 -16.93 -5.59 3.90
N ILE A 236 -16.14 -5.40 4.92
CA ILE A 236 -16.29 -6.04 6.23
C ILE A 236 -16.89 -5.03 7.20
N ASP A 237 -18.01 -5.36 7.80
CA ASP A 237 -18.61 -4.62 8.90
C ASP A 237 -17.81 -4.88 10.18
N VAL A 238 -17.28 -3.82 10.76
CA VAL A 238 -16.45 -3.82 11.96
C VAL A 238 -17.01 -2.89 13.05
N ASN A 239 -18.33 -2.59 13.01
CA ASN A 239 -18.99 -1.88 14.12
C ASN A 239 -18.81 -2.61 15.46
N ASP A 240 -18.67 -3.94 15.42
CA ASP A 240 -18.14 -4.74 16.52
C ASP A 240 -16.78 -5.32 16.09
N LEU A 241 -15.70 -4.68 16.54
CA LEU A 241 -14.32 -5.10 16.24
C LEU A 241 -14.02 -6.55 16.69
N SER A 242 -14.77 -7.06 17.69
CA SER A 242 -14.58 -8.43 18.20
C SER A 242 -15.28 -9.50 17.33
N ALA A 243 -16.20 -9.08 16.45
CA ALA A 243 -17.03 -9.99 15.65
C ALA A 243 -17.23 -9.44 14.22
N PRO A 244 -16.16 -9.23 13.43
CA PRO A 244 -16.26 -8.69 12.07
C PRO A 244 -17.05 -9.63 11.16
N THR A 245 -17.88 -9.06 10.26
CA THR A 245 -18.69 -9.83 9.31
C THR A 245 -18.64 -9.22 7.91
N GLN A 246 -18.69 -10.06 6.87
CA GLN A 246 -18.78 -9.55 5.50
C GLN A 246 -20.18 -8.94 5.25
N ALA A 247 -20.21 -7.66 4.88
CA ALA A 247 -21.43 -6.92 4.57
C ALA A 247 -21.72 -6.85 3.08
N ALA A 248 -20.69 -6.58 2.26
CA ALA A 248 -20.85 -6.35 0.83
C ALA A 248 -19.63 -6.82 0.03
N SER A 249 -19.76 -6.76 -1.29
CA SER A 249 -18.65 -6.93 -2.23
C SER A 249 -18.84 -6.05 -3.47
N PHE A 250 -17.73 -5.71 -4.13
CA PHE A 250 -17.69 -5.11 -5.45
C PHE A 250 -16.85 -5.99 -6.36
N THR A 251 -17.36 -6.36 -7.52
CA THR A 251 -16.73 -7.34 -8.43
C THR A 251 -16.62 -6.76 -9.82
N LEU A 252 -15.44 -6.89 -10.45
CA LEU A 252 -15.24 -6.57 -11.86
C LEU A 252 -14.62 -7.75 -12.61
N ALA A 253 -15.02 -7.89 -13.86
CA ALA A 253 -14.45 -8.91 -14.75
C ALA A 253 -13.11 -8.44 -15.36
N GLY A 254 -12.27 -9.38 -15.72
CA GLY A 254 -11.13 -9.17 -16.61
C GLY A 254 -9.78 -8.96 -15.92
N ALA A 255 -9.75 -8.46 -14.69
CA ALA A 255 -8.53 -8.28 -13.91
C ALA A 255 -8.83 -8.38 -12.42
N ALA A 256 -7.81 -8.23 -11.58
CA ALA A 256 -7.90 -8.17 -10.13
C ALA A 256 -7.67 -6.75 -9.61
N PRO A 257 -8.18 -6.38 -8.43
CA PRO A 257 -7.80 -5.14 -7.76
C PRO A 257 -6.38 -5.23 -7.21
N HIS A 258 -5.76 -4.07 -7.07
CA HIS A 258 -4.53 -3.88 -6.31
C HIS A 258 -4.79 -2.90 -5.16
N ASN A 259 -3.98 -1.86 -4.96
CA ASN A 259 -4.23 -0.90 -3.89
C ASN A 259 -5.43 0.00 -4.17
N PHE A 260 -5.94 0.65 -3.12
CA PHE A 260 -7.06 1.57 -3.23
C PHE A 260 -7.00 2.66 -2.17
N TRP A 261 -7.73 3.73 -2.42
CA TRP A 261 -7.90 4.87 -1.54
C TRP A 261 -9.38 5.17 -1.34
N VAL A 262 -9.80 5.51 -0.12
CA VAL A 262 -11.17 5.94 0.15
C VAL A 262 -11.17 7.44 0.50
N ASP A 263 -11.89 8.22 -0.30
CA ASP A 263 -12.29 9.57 0.05
C ASP A 263 -13.49 9.46 1.00
N GLU A 264 -13.21 9.50 2.29
CA GLU A 264 -14.20 9.29 3.34
C GLU A 264 -15.20 10.46 3.41
N ASP A 265 -14.76 11.68 3.09
CA ASP A 265 -15.62 12.87 3.07
C ASP A 265 -16.65 12.82 1.93
N ALA A 266 -16.21 12.40 0.75
CA ALA A 266 -17.09 12.24 -0.41
C ALA A 266 -17.83 10.90 -0.41
N GLY A 267 -17.37 9.90 0.33
CA GLY A 267 -17.88 8.53 0.29
C GLY A 267 -17.57 7.84 -1.05
N ILE A 268 -16.40 8.08 -1.61
CA ILE A 268 -15.95 7.50 -2.88
C ILE A 268 -14.69 6.67 -2.63
N ALA A 269 -14.70 5.42 -3.07
CA ALA A 269 -13.49 4.59 -3.12
C ALA A 269 -12.91 4.58 -4.54
N TYR A 270 -11.60 4.76 -4.62
CA TYR A 270 -10.83 4.66 -5.85
C TYR A 270 -10.05 3.35 -5.82
N PHE A 271 -10.42 2.41 -6.66
CA PHE A 271 -9.79 1.10 -6.76
C PHE A 271 -8.88 1.04 -7.97
N SER A 272 -7.60 0.73 -7.78
CA SER A 272 -6.75 0.23 -8.86
C SER A 272 -7.18 -1.18 -9.25
N TRP A 273 -7.22 -1.44 -10.57
CA TRP A 273 -7.70 -2.70 -11.09
C TRP A 273 -6.80 -3.20 -12.23
N TYR A 274 -5.52 -3.23 -11.99
CA TYR A 274 -4.46 -3.62 -12.93
C TYR A 274 -4.75 -3.11 -14.35
N GLU A 275 -4.95 -4.00 -15.34
CA GLU A 275 -5.20 -3.64 -16.74
C GLU A 275 -6.48 -2.84 -16.96
N ASN A 276 -7.42 -2.85 -16.03
CA ASN A 276 -8.67 -2.11 -16.14
C ASN A 276 -8.57 -0.66 -15.63
N GLY A 277 -7.43 -0.26 -15.05
CA GLY A 277 -7.18 1.12 -14.60
C GLY A 277 -7.83 1.44 -13.27
N ILE A 278 -8.35 2.66 -13.11
CA ILE A 278 -8.96 3.16 -11.87
C ILE A 278 -10.48 3.14 -11.99
N HIS A 279 -11.14 2.66 -10.95
CA HIS A 279 -12.59 2.67 -10.79
C HIS A 279 -12.97 3.49 -9.56
N ALA A 280 -13.83 4.50 -9.75
CA ALA A 280 -14.43 5.27 -8.67
C ALA A 280 -15.82 4.69 -8.34
N VAL A 281 -16.01 4.31 -7.07
CA VAL A 281 -17.21 3.62 -6.60
C VAL A 281 -17.81 4.38 -5.42
N ASP A 282 -19.11 4.69 -5.49
CA ASP A 282 -19.88 5.23 -4.37
C ASP A 282 -19.97 4.18 -3.25
N VAL A 283 -19.30 4.47 -2.15
CA VAL A 283 -19.29 3.68 -0.92
C VAL A 283 -20.00 4.41 0.22
N SER A 284 -20.77 5.43 -0.09
CA SER A 284 -21.55 6.17 0.90
C SER A 284 -22.75 5.36 1.42
N GLY A 285 -23.19 5.70 2.62
CA GLY A 285 -24.36 5.11 3.27
C GLY A 285 -24.14 3.64 3.66
N ARG A 286 -25.22 2.89 3.71
CA ARG A 286 -25.15 1.48 4.11
C ARG A 286 -24.73 0.58 2.96
N LEU A 287 -23.66 -0.18 3.15
CA LEU A 287 -23.12 -1.12 2.15
C LEU A 287 -23.62 -2.54 2.43
N LEU A 288 -24.36 -3.13 1.48
CA LEU A 288 -24.89 -4.48 1.59
C LEU A 288 -24.92 -5.20 0.25
N GLY A 289 -24.53 -6.47 0.25
CA GLY A 289 -24.66 -7.35 -0.91
C GLY A 289 -23.68 -6.99 -2.04
N GLU A 290 -24.11 -7.12 -3.28
CA GLU A 290 -23.27 -6.95 -4.49
C GLU A 290 -23.37 -5.50 -4.99
N LEU A 291 -22.36 -4.66 -4.69
CA LEU A 291 -22.36 -3.21 -4.99
C LEU A 291 -22.26 -2.94 -6.50
N ASP A 292 -21.58 -3.80 -7.26
CA ASP A 292 -21.51 -3.74 -8.72
C ASP A 292 -22.88 -3.85 -9.39
N LYS A 293 -23.82 -4.54 -8.76
CA LYS A 293 -25.22 -4.67 -9.24
C LYS A 293 -26.12 -3.50 -8.82
N GLN A 294 -25.62 -2.57 -8.02
CA GLN A 294 -26.37 -1.42 -7.51
C GLN A 294 -26.03 -0.10 -8.24
N ALA A 295 -25.33 -0.18 -9.37
CA ALA A 295 -24.89 0.97 -10.14
C ALA A 295 -24.04 1.99 -9.33
N ARG A 296 -23.23 1.49 -8.39
CA ARG A 296 -22.40 2.34 -7.53
C ARG A 296 -21.08 2.76 -8.16
N GLN A 297 -20.67 2.17 -9.29
CA GLN A 297 -19.54 2.69 -10.05
C GLN A 297 -19.94 4.02 -10.69
N VAL A 298 -19.29 5.11 -10.26
CA VAL A 298 -19.58 6.47 -10.74
C VAL A 298 -18.68 6.90 -11.88
N ALA A 299 -17.44 6.38 -11.93
CA ALA A 299 -16.50 6.61 -13.03
C ALA A 299 -15.50 5.46 -13.16
N SER A 300 -14.82 5.41 -14.30
CA SER A 300 -13.62 4.60 -14.51
C SER A 300 -12.76 5.19 -15.60
N ILE A 301 -11.45 4.95 -15.54
CA ILE A 301 -10.50 5.35 -16.57
C ILE A 301 -9.44 4.27 -16.76
N GLN A 302 -9.21 3.91 -18.02
CA GLN A 302 -8.06 3.15 -18.49
C GLN A 302 -7.21 4.10 -19.33
N TYR A 303 -6.06 4.53 -18.83
CA TYR A 303 -5.32 5.68 -19.36
C TYR A 303 -4.24 5.30 -20.39
N ASP A 304 -3.83 4.06 -20.46
CA ASP A 304 -2.97 3.53 -21.53
C ASP A 304 -3.55 2.20 -22.02
N VAL A 305 -3.86 2.14 -23.31
CA VAL A 305 -4.55 1.00 -23.91
C VAL A 305 -3.62 0.20 -24.82
N GLY A 306 -3.73 -1.11 -24.80
CA GLY A 306 -3.01 -2.00 -25.73
C GLY A 306 -1.72 -2.59 -25.18
N GLY A 307 -1.82 -3.31 -24.11
CA GLY A 307 -0.73 -4.07 -23.48
C GLY A 307 -1.28 -4.93 -22.35
N ALA A 308 -0.40 -5.45 -21.54
CA ALA A 308 -0.72 -6.20 -20.33
C ALA A 308 0.11 -5.66 -19.18
N CYS A 309 -0.22 -6.01 -17.96
CA CYS A 309 0.66 -5.76 -16.83
C CYS A 309 2.04 -6.42 -17.02
N ILE A 310 3.08 -5.80 -16.45
CA ILE A 310 4.48 -6.25 -16.57
C ILE A 310 4.89 -6.37 -18.06
N ALA A 311 4.60 -5.30 -18.81
CA ALA A 311 4.86 -5.21 -20.24
C ALA A 311 5.52 -3.87 -20.60
N PRO A 312 6.02 -3.67 -21.83
CA PRO A 312 6.57 -2.38 -22.26
C PRO A 312 5.55 -1.25 -22.26
N SER A 313 4.26 -1.55 -22.43
CA SER A 313 3.15 -0.58 -22.49
C SER A 313 1.84 -1.24 -22.06
N GLY A 314 0.82 -0.42 -21.84
CA GLY A 314 -0.49 -0.82 -21.37
C GLY A 314 -0.73 -0.43 -19.92
N THR A 315 -1.98 -0.17 -19.57
CA THR A 315 -2.36 0.12 -18.20
C THR A 315 -2.01 -1.05 -17.28
N CYS A 316 -1.34 -0.76 -16.18
CA CYS A 316 -1.11 -1.67 -15.08
C CYS A 316 -1.18 -0.88 -13.77
N SER A 317 -2.41 -0.46 -13.44
CA SER A 317 -2.69 0.42 -12.31
C SER A 317 -2.33 -0.24 -10.99
N TRP A 318 -1.48 0.41 -10.19
CA TRP A 318 -0.93 -0.15 -8.96
C TRP A 318 -1.59 0.43 -7.71
N ALA A 319 -1.49 1.74 -7.51
CA ALA A 319 -2.03 2.42 -6.34
C ALA A 319 -2.60 3.78 -6.70
N PRO A 320 -3.78 4.18 -6.18
CA PRO A 320 -4.26 5.55 -6.21
C PRO A 320 -4.05 6.20 -4.85
N GLN A 321 -3.81 7.53 -4.83
CA GLN A 321 -3.91 8.37 -3.64
C GLN A 321 -4.63 9.67 -3.98
N LEU A 322 -5.64 10.03 -3.19
CA LEU A 322 -6.28 11.34 -3.26
C LEU A 322 -5.41 12.38 -2.55
N HIS A 323 -4.97 13.40 -3.28
CA HIS A 323 -4.20 14.50 -2.74
C HIS A 323 -4.61 15.82 -3.40
N ASP A 324 -4.99 16.82 -2.61
CA ASP A 324 -5.45 18.14 -3.05
C ASP A 324 -6.54 18.09 -4.13
N GLY A 325 -7.49 17.15 -4.00
CA GLY A 325 -8.63 17.01 -4.93
C GLY A 325 -8.29 16.36 -6.27
N LEU A 326 -7.08 15.86 -6.44
CA LEU A 326 -6.63 15.05 -7.58
C LEU A 326 -6.33 13.62 -7.13
N ILE A 327 -6.45 12.67 -8.04
CA ILE A 327 -6.01 11.30 -7.82
C ILE A 327 -4.66 11.11 -8.49
N TYR A 328 -3.64 10.90 -7.68
CA TYR A 328 -2.35 10.43 -8.14
C TYR A 328 -2.41 8.91 -8.25
N VAL A 329 -1.82 8.38 -9.30
CA VAL A 329 -1.82 6.94 -9.56
C VAL A 329 -0.44 6.50 -9.99
N SER A 330 0.12 5.52 -9.31
CA SER A 330 1.23 4.78 -9.85
C SER A 330 0.73 3.71 -10.82
N ASP A 331 1.37 3.65 -11.98
CA ASP A 331 1.18 2.60 -12.96
C ASP A 331 2.50 1.87 -13.19
N LEU A 332 2.49 0.57 -13.05
CA LEU A 332 3.71 -0.24 -13.10
C LEU A 332 4.46 -0.05 -14.42
N ASN A 333 3.76 0.05 -15.54
CA ASN A 333 4.37 0.18 -16.86
C ASN A 333 4.72 1.62 -17.25
N SER A 334 3.93 2.61 -16.82
CA SER A 334 3.97 3.97 -17.36
C SER A 334 4.23 5.08 -16.33
N GLY A 335 4.37 4.77 -15.05
CA GLY A 335 4.82 5.71 -14.03
C GLY A 335 3.71 6.44 -13.29
N LEU A 336 3.95 7.71 -12.94
CA LEU A 336 3.02 8.53 -12.19
C LEU A 336 2.01 9.22 -13.10
N TRP A 337 0.72 9.02 -12.82
CA TRP A 337 -0.41 9.67 -13.47
C TRP A 337 -1.12 10.61 -12.49
N VAL A 338 -1.70 11.67 -13.03
CA VAL A 338 -2.54 12.61 -12.27
C VAL A 338 -3.91 12.68 -12.93
N LEU A 339 -4.94 12.28 -12.21
CA LEU A 339 -6.31 12.22 -12.70
C LEU A 339 -7.18 13.26 -11.99
N GLN A 340 -8.05 13.94 -12.75
CA GLN A 340 -9.02 14.88 -12.20
C GLN A 340 -10.39 14.21 -12.11
N PRO A 341 -10.93 14.00 -10.90
CA PRO A 341 -12.33 13.60 -10.74
C PRO A 341 -13.27 14.65 -11.36
N THR A 342 -14.28 14.19 -12.11
CA THR A 342 -15.24 15.08 -12.82
C THR A 342 -16.69 14.67 -12.62
N PHE A 343 -17.01 13.91 -11.57
CA PHE A 343 -18.34 13.39 -11.22
C PHE A 343 -18.83 13.93 -9.89
#